data_c14bd01e74ad44a6cf217adb194fd108
#
_entry.id   c14bd01e74ad44a6cf217adb194fd108
#
_cell.length_a   1.000
_cell.length_b   1.000
_cell.length_c   1.000
_cell.angle_alpha   90.00
_cell.angle_beta   90.00
_cell.angle_gamma   90.00
#
_symmetry.space_group_name_H-M   'P 1'
#
loop_
_entity.id
_entity.type
_entity.pdbx_description
1 polymer ?
#
loop_
_entity_poly.entity_id
_entity_poly.type
_entity_poly.pdbx_seq_one_letter_code
_entity_poly.pdbx_strand_id
1 'polypeptide(L)'
;SPIRKNLPDALGIQKEPDKYDTFYVYRAFYNKTATVEDDKYRVYLLFDNKQQICWVADDEEYTDVLIGRFSPLTDAEVEDTLGKLRELNDDLGTERLRGGQYVTIPVRQPLGLLVADGYAAIGDSAFMTVPIIGSGIANSLKAARLLADAVIADKDELFSADTLWKYQRDFYKKLGAGLAPIAIIKLMVARFSPKDLDYFFDNEILNSNDMTIGADTNSIMCFIEKL
;
A
#
# COMPACT_ATOMS: atom_id res chain seq x y z
N SER A 1 -10.81 -12.32 6.35
CA SER A 1 -10.90 -13.48 7.27
C SER A 1 -12.17 -13.36 8.10
N PRO A 2 -12.89 -14.46 8.41
CA PRO A 2 -14.05 -14.45 9.33
C PRO A 2 -13.71 -13.92 10.71
N ILE A 3 -12.49 -14.16 11.18
CA ILE A 3 -11.96 -13.65 12.46
C ILE A 3 -11.87 -12.11 12.41
N ARG A 4 -11.52 -11.54 11.27
CA ARG A 4 -11.42 -10.08 11.08
C ARG A 4 -12.78 -9.37 11.17
N LYS A 5 -13.88 -10.03 10.78
CA LYS A 5 -15.22 -9.44 10.86
C LYS A 5 -15.79 -9.44 12.27
N ASN A 6 -15.52 -10.47 13.04
CA ASN A 6 -16.18 -10.68 14.34
C ASN A 6 -15.37 -10.12 15.52
N LEU A 7 -14.04 -10.20 15.46
CA LEU A 7 -13.19 -9.75 16.56
C LEU A 7 -13.12 -8.22 16.72
N PRO A 8 -12.96 -7.45 15.63
CA PRO A 8 -13.02 -5.98 15.71
C PRO A 8 -14.34 -5.46 16.28
N ASP A 9 -15.47 -6.04 15.86
CA ASP A 9 -16.78 -5.66 16.38
C ASP A 9 -16.93 -5.99 17.88
N ALA A 10 -16.46 -7.16 18.29
CA ALA A 10 -16.49 -7.59 19.69
C ALA A 10 -15.58 -6.71 20.59
N LEU A 11 -14.48 -6.20 20.04
CA LEU A 11 -13.55 -5.33 20.74
C LEU A 11 -13.87 -3.84 20.58
N GLY A 12 -14.88 -3.47 19.78
CA GLY A 12 -15.24 -2.08 19.51
C GLY A 12 -14.18 -1.28 18.77
N ILE A 13 -13.30 -1.95 18.01
CA ILE A 13 -12.11 -1.32 17.42
C ILE A 13 -12.33 -0.94 15.96
N GLN A 14 -13.30 -1.52 15.29
CA GLN A 14 -13.51 -1.30 13.86
C GLN A 14 -14.38 -0.08 13.63
N LYS A 15 -13.74 0.97 13.10
CA LYS A 15 -14.45 2.04 12.41
C LYS A 15 -14.74 1.58 10.98
N GLU A 16 -15.96 1.85 10.48
CA GLU A 16 -16.27 1.68 9.07
C GLU A 16 -15.21 2.38 8.21
N PRO A 17 -14.74 1.75 7.12
CA PRO A 17 -13.71 2.35 6.27
C PRO A 17 -14.24 3.62 5.61
N ASP A 18 -13.47 4.68 5.70
CA ASP A 18 -13.72 5.93 4.98
C ASP A 18 -13.41 5.73 3.47
N LYS A 19 -13.90 6.64 2.63
CA LYS A 19 -13.73 6.61 1.16
C LYS A 19 -12.29 6.32 0.71
N TYR A 20 -11.30 6.82 1.44
CA TYR A 20 -9.87 6.70 1.09
C TYR A 20 -9.12 5.65 1.92
N ASP A 21 -9.81 4.78 2.63
CA ASP A 21 -9.20 3.77 3.49
C ASP A 21 -8.91 2.45 2.80
N THR A 22 -9.46 2.25 1.61
CA THR A 22 -9.29 1.04 0.81
C THR A 22 -8.82 1.38 -0.59
N PHE A 23 -7.75 0.74 -1.01
CA PHE A 23 -7.22 0.82 -2.35
C PHE A 23 -7.65 -0.44 -3.13
N TYR A 24 -8.32 -0.24 -4.23
CA TYR A 24 -8.78 -1.31 -5.13
C TYR A 24 -7.75 -1.42 -6.24
N VAL A 25 -7.22 -2.62 -6.41
CA VAL A 25 -6.07 -2.86 -7.29
C VAL A 25 -6.39 -4.01 -8.23
N TYR A 26 -6.09 -3.81 -9.51
CA TYR A 26 -5.90 -4.86 -10.49
C TYR A 26 -4.41 -5.00 -10.75
N ARG A 27 -3.87 -6.22 -10.74
CA ARG A 27 -2.48 -6.50 -11.10
C ARG A 27 -2.39 -7.70 -12.01
N ALA A 28 -1.65 -7.55 -13.10
CA ALA A 28 -1.41 -8.62 -14.06
C ALA A 28 -0.02 -8.50 -14.70
N PHE A 29 0.43 -9.61 -15.27
CA PHE A 29 1.72 -9.73 -15.93
C PHE A 29 1.45 -10.12 -17.38
N TYR A 30 1.96 -9.32 -18.30
CA TYR A 30 1.75 -9.47 -19.73
C TYR A 30 3.05 -9.88 -20.43
N ASN A 31 2.92 -10.48 -21.62
CA ASN A 31 4.06 -10.75 -22.46
C ASN A 31 4.73 -9.44 -22.86
N LYS A 32 6.05 -9.50 -23.00
CA LYS A 32 6.86 -8.38 -23.47
C LYS A 32 6.93 -8.38 -24.98
N THR A 33 6.66 -7.25 -25.62
CA THR A 33 6.62 -7.12 -27.10
C THR A 33 7.79 -6.35 -27.69
N ALA A 34 8.52 -5.60 -26.87
CA ALA A 34 9.73 -4.89 -27.26
C ALA A 34 10.80 -4.99 -26.17
N THR A 35 12.06 -4.94 -26.56
CA THR A 35 13.17 -4.84 -25.60
C THR A 35 13.35 -3.35 -25.27
N VAL A 36 13.16 -3.01 -24.01
CA VAL A 36 13.53 -1.70 -23.47
C VAL A 36 14.95 -1.79 -22.96
N GLU A 37 15.77 -0.77 -23.26
CA GLU A 37 17.23 -0.81 -22.97
C GLU A 37 17.55 -0.86 -21.47
N ASP A 38 16.63 -0.46 -20.60
CA ASP A 38 16.80 -0.47 -19.15
C ASP A 38 15.55 -1.01 -18.47
N ASP A 39 15.71 -1.69 -17.33
CA ASP A 39 14.65 -2.08 -16.40
C ASP A 39 13.96 -0.81 -15.86
N LYS A 40 12.94 -0.35 -16.58
CA LYS A 40 12.21 0.88 -16.25
C LYS A 40 10.99 0.58 -15.41
N TYR A 41 10.85 1.33 -14.35
CA TYR A 41 9.65 1.38 -13.52
C TYR A 41 8.91 2.68 -13.82
N ARG A 42 7.87 2.59 -14.64
CA ARG A 42 7.08 3.75 -15.11
C ARG A 42 5.84 3.88 -14.24
N VAL A 43 5.72 5.00 -13.56
CA VAL A 43 4.58 5.30 -12.68
C VAL A 43 3.78 6.46 -13.26
N TYR A 44 2.48 6.27 -13.36
CA TYR A 44 1.53 7.23 -13.88
C TYR A 44 0.59 7.65 -12.75
N LEU A 45 0.68 8.91 -12.32
CA LEU A 45 -0.17 9.49 -11.31
C LEU A 45 -1.35 10.20 -11.98
N LEU A 46 -2.54 10.10 -11.39
CA LEU A 46 -3.78 10.67 -11.92
C LEU A 46 -4.04 10.29 -13.38
N PHE A 47 -3.69 9.05 -13.73
CA PHE A 47 -3.74 8.56 -15.10
C PHE A 47 -5.12 8.75 -15.73
N ASP A 48 -5.14 9.27 -16.96
CA ASP A 48 -6.36 9.60 -17.69
C ASP A 48 -7.27 10.60 -16.95
N ASN A 49 -6.67 11.55 -16.21
CA ASN A 49 -7.35 12.53 -15.35
C ASN A 49 -8.29 11.90 -14.31
N LYS A 50 -8.05 10.65 -13.94
CA LYS A 50 -8.78 9.92 -12.90
C LYS A 50 -7.95 9.86 -11.62
N GLN A 51 -8.61 9.73 -10.47
CA GLN A 51 -7.97 9.48 -9.18
C GLN A 51 -7.45 8.04 -9.11
N GLN A 52 -6.51 7.72 -9.99
CA GLN A 52 -5.89 6.41 -10.09
C GLN A 52 -4.37 6.52 -10.29
N ILE A 53 -3.66 5.51 -9.83
CA ILE A 53 -2.26 5.30 -10.09
C ILE A 53 -2.11 4.05 -10.96
N CYS A 54 -1.23 4.13 -11.94
CA CYS A 54 -0.84 2.96 -12.70
C CYS A 54 0.67 2.83 -12.68
N TRP A 55 1.18 1.62 -12.77
CA TRP A 55 2.57 1.41 -13.12
C TRP A 55 2.72 0.33 -14.18
N VAL A 56 3.79 0.46 -14.93
CA VAL A 56 4.26 -0.52 -15.90
C VAL A 56 5.74 -0.74 -15.57
N ALA A 57 6.06 -1.92 -15.08
CA ALA A 57 7.41 -2.29 -14.69
C ALA A 57 7.92 -3.43 -15.57
N ASP A 58 9.11 -3.24 -16.11
CA ASP A 58 9.77 -4.26 -16.90
C ASP A 58 10.46 -5.30 -16.03
N ASP A 59 10.36 -6.54 -16.47
CA ASP A 59 11.18 -7.66 -16.03
C ASP A 59 11.79 -8.34 -17.28
N GLU A 60 12.71 -9.27 -17.11
CA GLU A 60 13.36 -9.96 -18.23
C GLU A 60 12.35 -10.64 -19.17
N GLU A 61 11.32 -11.28 -18.62
CA GLU A 61 10.37 -12.13 -19.35
C GLU A 61 8.98 -11.53 -19.55
N TYR A 62 8.59 -10.54 -18.75
CA TYR A 62 7.23 -9.98 -18.72
C TYR A 62 7.20 -8.52 -18.34
N THR A 63 6.05 -7.91 -18.56
CA THR A 63 5.73 -6.57 -18.07
C THR A 63 4.71 -6.67 -16.94
N ASP A 64 5.04 -6.15 -15.76
CA ASP A 64 4.17 -6.10 -14.58
C ASP A 64 3.33 -4.83 -14.63
N VAL A 65 2.02 -4.98 -14.64
CA VAL A 65 1.07 -3.85 -14.66
C VAL A 65 0.23 -3.84 -13.39
N LEU A 66 0.14 -2.67 -12.78
CA LEU A 66 -0.82 -2.40 -11.71
C LEU A 66 -1.69 -1.20 -12.07
N ILE A 67 -2.98 -1.32 -11.80
CA ILE A 67 -3.96 -0.24 -11.84
C ILE A 67 -4.61 -0.17 -10.47
N GLY A 68 -4.55 0.99 -9.81
CA GLY A 68 -5.07 1.14 -8.46
C GLY A 68 -5.79 2.46 -8.23
N ARG A 69 -6.89 2.45 -7.45
CA ARG A 69 -7.66 3.64 -7.07
C ARG A 69 -8.46 3.42 -5.79
N PHE A 70 -9.06 4.51 -5.26
CA PHE A 70 -9.89 4.47 -4.05
C PHE A 70 -11.35 4.07 -4.29
N SER A 71 -11.71 3.62 -5.48
CA SER A 71 -13.04 3.10 -5.80
C SER A 71 -12.92 1.76 -6.53
N PRO A 72 -13.93 0.88 -6.46
CA PRO A 72 -13.90 -0.38 -7.18
C PRO A 72 -13.60 -0.22 -8.66
N LEU A 73 -12.88 -1.19 -9.21
CA LEU A 73 -12.54 -1.29 -10.63
C LEU A 73 -13.51 -2.27 -11.31
N THR A 74 -13.96 -1.94 -12.51
CA THR A 74 -14.69 -2.85 -13.38
C THR A 74 -13.80 -3.38 -14.50
N ASP A 75 -14.12 -4.52 -15.09
CA ASP A 75 -13.37 -5.10 -16.19
C ASP A 75 -13.26 -4.12 -17.38
N ALA A 76 -14.35 -3.42 -17.71
CA ALA A 76 -14.36 -2.45 -18.80
C ALA A 76 -13.40 -1.27 -18.56
N GLU A 77 -13.33 -0.78 -17.31
CA GLU A 77 -12.40 0.30 -16.94
C GLU A 77 -10.94 -0.17 -16.94
N VAL A 78 -10.70 -1.41 -16.54
CA VAL A 78 -9.35 -2.01 -16.58
C VAL A 78 -8.90 -2.17 -18.03
N GLU A 79 -9.75 -2.69 -18.92
CA GLU A 79 -9.40 -2.86 -20.34
C GLU A 79 -9.19 -1.51 -21.04
N ASP A 80 -10.02 -0.49 -20.77
CA ASP A 80 -9.81 0.89 -21.28
C ASP A 80 -8.44 1.43 -20.80
N THR A 81 -8.13 1.25 -19.52
CA THR A 81 -6.87 1.73 -18.95
C THR A 81 -5.67 0.98 -19.54
N LEU A 82 -5.76 -0.35 -19.71
CA LEU A 82 -4.72 -1.16 -20.34
C LEU A 82 -4.49 -0.74 -21.80
N GLY A 83 -5.56 -0.44 -22.54
CA GLY A 83 -5.47 0.08 -23.90
C GLY A 83 -4.61 1.36 -23.96
N LYS A 84 -4.92 2.33 -23.11
CA LYS A 84 -4.18 3.61 -23.02
C LYS A 84 -2.74 3.42 -22.53
N LEU A 85 -2.50 2.47 -21.59
CA LEU A 85 -1.14 2.16 -21.16
C LEU A 85 -0.31 1.55 -22.29
N ARG A 86 -0.90 0.73 -23.16
CA ARG A 86 -0.23 0.17 -24.36
C ARG A 86 0.13 1.22 -25.38
N GLU A 87 -0.67 2.27 -25.53
CA GLU A 87 -0.34 3.42 -26.41
C GLU A 87 0.91 4.18 -25.94
N LEU A 88 1.22 4.11 -24.64
CA LEU A 88 2.38 4.78 -24.02
C LEU A 88 3.57 3.86 -23.78
N ASN A 89 3.37 2.55 -23.90
CA ASN A 89 4.37 1.53 -23.56
C ASN A 89 4.37 0.42 -24.62
N ASP A 90 5.21 0.57 -25.62
CA ASP A 90 5.34 -0.35 -26.76
C ASP A 90 5.76 -1.77 -26.34
N ASP A 91 6.35 -1.91 -25.16
CA ASP A 91 6.77 -3.17 -24.56
C ASP A 91 5.62 -3.95 -23.88
N LEU A 92 4.50 -3.30 -23.59
CA LEU A 92 3.36 -3.91 -22.93
C LEU A 92 2.49 -4.71 -23.92
N GLY A 93 2.64 -6.02 -23.94
CA GLY A 93 1.88 -6.91 -24.79
C GLY A 93 0.42 -7.07 -24.38
N THR A 94 -0.30 -7.87 -25.18
CA THR A 94 -1.73 -8.12 -24.99
C THR A 94 -2.02 -9.47 -24.32
N GLU A 95 -1.08 -10.41 -24.38
CA GLU A 95 -1.22 -11.74 -23.78
C GLU A 95 -0.93 -11.67 -22.30
N ARG A 96 -1.95 -11.96 -21.48
CA ARG A 96 -1.79 -12.05 -20.04
C ARG A 96 -1.20 -13.39 -19.66
N LEU A 97 0.02 -13.39 -19.13
CA LEU A 97 0.74 -14.57 -18.72
C LEU A 97 0.30 -15.08 -17.34
N ARG A 98 0.03 -14.14 -16.41
CA ARG A 98 -0.43 -14.46 -15.06
C ARG A 98 -1.13 -13.27 -14.41
N GLY A 99 -1.70 -13.45 -13.21
CA GLY A 99 -2.43 -12.42 -12.48
C GLY A 99 -3.81 -12.14 -13.07
N GLY A 100 -4.20 -10.88 -13.14
CA GLY A 100 -5.55 -10.48 -13.55
C GLY A 100 -6.56 -10.57 -12.42
N GLN A 101 -6.08 -10.47 -11.19
CA GLN A 101 -6.90 -10.52 -9.98
C GLN A 101 -7.17 -9.13 -9.45
N TYR A 102 -8.37 -8.96 -8.89
CA TYR A 102 -8.74 -7.79 -8.12
C TYR A 102 -8.44 -8.04 -6.65
N VAL A 103 -7.72 -7.10 -6.04
CA VAL A 103 -7.39 -7.15 -4.61
C VAL A 103 -7.74 -5.82 -3.95
N THR A 104 -8.03 -5.88 -2.67
CA THR A 104 -8.24 -4.68 -1.85
C THR A 104 -7.13 -4.58 -0.82
N ILE A 105 -6.49 -3.42 -0.76
CA ILE A 105 -5.40 -3.14 0.16
C ILE A 105 -5.89 -2.10 1.18
N PRO A 106 -5.79 -2.38 2.48
CA PRO A 106 -6.11 -1.38 3.49
C PRO A 106 -5.01 -0.31 3.51
N VAL A 107 -5.36 0.94 3.22
CA VAL A 107 -4.44 2.08 3.18
C VAL A 107 -4.82 3.10 4.25
N ARG A 108 -4.92 2.64 5.47
CA ARG A 108 -5.34 3.40 6.65
C ARG A 108 -4.38 3.18 7.81
N GLN A 109 -4.59 3.91 8.89
CA GLN A 109 -3.80 3.71 10.11
C GLN A 109 -3.94 2.27 10.62
N PRO A 110 -2.89 1.69 11.22
CA PRO A 110 -2.99 0.41 11.92
C PRO A 110 -4.08 0.43 12.99
N LEU A 111 -4.62 -0.75 13.31
CA LEU A 111 -5.60 -0.91 14.36
C LEU A 111 -5.07 -0.39 15.70
N GLY A 112 -5.86 0.39 16.42
CA GLY A 112 -5.49 0.91 17.76
C GLY A 112 -5.23 -0.18 18.80
N LEU A 113 -5.84 -1.35 18.63
CA LEU A 113 -5.61 -2.54 19.44
C LEU A 113 -5.22 -3.71 18.53
N LEU A 114 -4.04 -4.28 18.75
CA LEU A 114 -3.48 -5.39 17.96
C LEU A 114 -3.58 -6.74 18.64
N VAL A 115 -3.89 -6.76 19.94
CA VAL A 115 -3.82 -7.96 20.78
C VAL A 115 -5.09 -8.17 21.58
N ALA A 116 -5.39 -9.44 21.84
CA ALA A 116 -6.39 -9.90 22.80
C ALA A 116 -5.91 -11.26 23.35
N ASP A 117 -6.62 -11.85 24.30
CA ASP A 117 -6.27 -13.16 24.82
C ASP A 117 -6.22 -14.21 23.70
N GLY A 118 -5.07 -14.84 23.55
CA GLY A 118 -4.80 -15.81 22.49
C GLY A 118 -4.78 -15.24 21.06
N TYR A 119 -4.73 -13.92 20.89
CA TYR A 119 -4.79 -13.30 19.56
C TYR A 119 -3.80 -12.14 19.40
N ALA A 120 -3.15 -12.11 18.24
CA ALA A 120 -2.37 -10.95 17.81
C ALA A 120 -2.54 -10.72 16.28
N ALA A 121 -2.86 -9.49 15.90
CA ALA A 121 -3.00 -9.09 14.50
C ALA A 121 -1.67 -8.60 13.93
N ILE A 122 -1.34 -9.04 12.70
CA ILE A 122 -0.18 -8.55 11.93
C ILE A 122 -0.55 -8.37 10.45
N GLY A 123 0.27 -7.61 9.73
CA GLY A 123 0.11 -7.41 8.28
C GLY A 123 -1.18 -6.69 7.93
N ASP A 124 -1.80 -7.09 6.82
CA ASP A 124 -3.04 -6.48 6.32
C ASP A 124 -4.21 -6.64 7.27
N SER A 125 -4.23 -7.69 8.10
CA SER A 125 -5.25 -7.88 9.12
C SER A 125 -5.19 -6.81 10.22
N ALA A 126 -4.04 -6.17 10.38
CA ALA A 126 -3.79 -5.09 11.34
C ALA A 126 -3.62 -3.71 10.65
N PHE A 127 -3.85 -3.63 9.35
CA PHE A 127 -3.67 -2.42 8.53
C PHE A 127 -2.23 -1.87 8.57
N MET A 128 -1.23 -2.75 8.49
CA MET A 128 0.18 -2.38 8.59
C MET A 128 0.83 -1.97 7.26
N THR A 129 0.03 -1.70 6.25
CA THR A 129 0.51 -1.15 4.98
C THR A 129 0.88 0.33 5.14
N VAL A 130 1.80 0.81 4.33
CA VAL A 130 2.08 2.25 4.23
C VAL A 130 0.86 2.92 3.58
N PRO A 131 0.17 3.85 4.25
CA PRO A 131 -1.16 4.32 3.82
C PRO A 131 -1.23 4.99 2.46
N ILE A 132 -0.10 5.48 1.93
CA ILE A 132 -0.08 6.22 0.65
C ILE A 132 0.21 5.32 -0.55
N ILE A 133 1.00 4.24 -0.35
CA ILE A 133 1.47 3.37 -1.43
C ILE A 133 0.97 1.92 -1.32
N GLY A 134 0.33 1.55 -0.19
CA GLY A 134 -0.17 0.19 0.03
C GLY A 134 0.91 -0.87 0.26
N SER A 135 2.19 -0.51 0.35
CA SER A 135 3.28 -1.45 0.63
C SER A 135 3.25 -1.91 2.08
N GLY A 136 3.18 -3.22 2.33
CA GLY A 136 3.02 -3.80 3.66
C GLY A 136 3.99 -4.91 4.03
N ILE A 137 4.72 -5.50 3.06
CA ILE A 137 5.55 -6.69 3.28
C ILE A 137 6.62 -6.44 4.34
N ALA A 138 7.39 -5.36 4.21
CA ALA A 138 8.46 -5.03 5.16
C ALA A 138 7.92 -4.76 6.57
N ASN A 139 6.81 -4.02 6.69
CA ASN A 139 6.16 -3.76 7.97
C ASN A 139 5.63 -5.05 8.61
N SER A 140 5.05 -5.93 7.79
CA SER A 140 4.54 -7.24 8.26
C SER A 140 5.66 -8.13 8.78
N LEU A 141 6.81 -8.19 8.08
CA LEU A 141 7.98 -8.95 8.53
C LEU A 141 8.58 -8.39 9.82
N LYS A 142 8.69 -7.06 9.93
CA LYS A 142 9.15 -6.40 11.16
C LYS A 142 8.17 -6.65 12.33
N ALA A 143 6.86 -6.56 12.09
CA ALA A 143 5.83 -6.85 13.07
C ALA A 143 5.85 -8.32 13.52
N ALA A 144 6.01 -9.26 12.57
CA ALA A 144 6.14 -10.69 12.86
C ALA A 144 7.33 -10.96 13.79
N ARG A 145 8.46 -10.30 13.58
CA ARG A 145 9.63 -10.43 14.46
C ARG A 145 9.32 -9.94 15.87
N LEU A 146 8.66 -8.76 16.00
CA LEU A 146 8.28 -8.23 17.31
C LEU A 146 7.27 -9.13 18.04
N LEU A 147 6.33 -9.73 17.31
CA LEU A 147 5.39 -10.70 17.86
C LEU A 147 6.10 -11.97 18.32
N ALA A 148 7.02 -12.51 17.52
CA ALA A 148 7.82 -13.67 17.90
C ALA A 148 8.61 -13.42 19.19
N ASP A 149 9.24 -12.25 19.32
CA ASP A 149 9.97 -11.85 20.53
C ASP A 149 9.04 -11.77 21.77
N ALA A 150 7.77 -11.36 21.60
CA ALA A 150 6.80 -11.32 22.68
C ALA A 150 6.32 -12.72 23.09
N VAL A 151 6.04 -13.59 22.09
CA VAL A 151 5.62 -14.98 22.30
C VAL A 151 6.71 -15.79 23.01
N ILE A 152 7.97 -15.66 22.57
CA ILE A 152 9.12 -16.36 23.19
C ILE A 152 9.35 -15.88 24.64
N ALA A 153 9.03 -14.62 24.93
CA ALA A 153 9.18 -14.07 26.28
C ALA A 153 8.08 -14.52 27.26
N ASP A 154 6.95 -15.02 26.75
CA ASP A 154 5.83 -15.54 27.55
C ASP A 154 6.11 -17.00 27.95
N LYS A 155 6.85 -17.17 29.04
CA LYS A 155 7.30 -18.50 29.52
C LYS A 155 6.18 -19.38 30.08
N ASP A 156 5.08 -18.77 30.48
CA ASP A 156 3.93 -19.47 31.02
C ASP A 156 2.92 -19.88 29.94
N GLU A 157 3.21 -19.51 28.69
CA GLU A 157 2.40 -19.82 27.49
C GLU A 157 0.93 -19.40 27.61
N LEU A 158 0.67 -18.33 28.37
CA LEU A 158 -0.68 -17.83 28.62
C LEU A 158 -1.25 -17.09 27.41
N PHE A 159 -0.37 -16.46 26.62
CA PHE A 159 -0.71 -15.64 25.46
C PHE A 159 -1.86 -14.66 25.71
N SER A 160 -1.91 -14.14 26.95
CA SER A 160 -2.92 -13.17 27.33
C SER A 160 -2.69 -11.81 26.65
N ALA A 161 -3.71 -10.96 26.64
CA ALA A 161 -3.57 -9.59 26.16
C ALA A 161 -2.43 -8.84 26.86
N ASP A 162 -2.23 -9.08 28.17
CA ASP A 162 -1.17 -8.44 28.95
C ASP A 162 0.23 -8.90 28.52
N THR A 163 0.43 -10.21 28.30
CA THR A 163 1.73 -10.73 27.84
C THR A 163 2.03 -10.31 26.41
N LEU A 164 1.00 -10.29 25.52
CA LEU A 164 1.12 -9.86 24.14
C LEU A 164 1.21 -8.32 23.99
N TRP A 165 0.88 -7.55 25.04
CA TRP A 165 0.96 -6.08 25.01
C TRP A 165 2.36 -5.56 24.69
N LYS A 166 3.39 -6.32 25.03
CA LYS A 166 4.77 -6.00 24.64
C LYS A 166 4.91 -5.84 23.14
N TYR A 167 4.32 -6.76 22.36
CA TYR A 167 4.31 -6.68 20.90
C TYR A 167 3.65 -5.39 20.40
N GLN A 168 2.42 -5.10 20.86
CA GLN A 168 1.70 -3.91 20.47
C GLN A 168 2.47 -2.63 20.76
N ARG A 169 2.98 -2.49 21.98
CA ARG A 169 3.78 -1.34 22.40
C ARG A 169 5.03 -1.18 21.54
N ASP A 170 5.76 -2.26 21.31
CA ASP A 170 7.02 -2.23 20.54
C ASP A 170 6.77 -1.96 19.05
N PHE A 171 5.66 -2.46 18.50
CA PHE A 171 5.22 -2.12 17.16
C PHE A 171 4.94 -0.63 17.00
N TYR A 172 4.13 -0.04 17.88
CA TYR A 172 3.81 1.38 17.78
C TYR A 172 5.02 2.27 18.01
N LYS A 173 5.91 1.92 18.93
CA LYS A 173 7.16 2.68 19.16
C LYS A 173 8.11 2.67 17.97
N LYS A 174 8.19 1.56 17.23
CA LYS A 174 9.19 1.37 16.18
C LYS A 174 8.65 1.65 14.77
N LEU A 175 7.35 1.46 14.54
CA LEU A 175 6.75 1.49 13.21
C LEU A 175 5.41 2.23 13.18
N GLY A 176 4.45 1.81 13.99
CA GLY A 176 3.05 2.20 13.85
C GLY A 176 2.79 3.69 14.03
N ALA A 177 3.52 4.35 14.94
CA ALA A 177 3.39 5.79 15.16
C ALA A 177 3.82 6.59 13.92
N GLY A 178 4.82 6.11 13.16
CA GLY A 178 5.25 6.75 11.93
C GLY A 178 4.26 6.62 10.76
N LEU A 179 3.34 5.66 10.82
CA LEU A 179 2.31 5.50 9.76
C LEU A 179 1.14 6.48 9.90
N ALA A 180 0.91 7.03 11.09
CA ALA A 180 -0.21 7.93 11.35
C ALA A 180 -0.12 9.25 10.54
N PRO A 181 0.99 10.00 10.54
CA PRO A 181 1.12 11.20 9.71
C PRO A 181 0.99 10.89 8.22
N ILE A 182 1.49 9.75 7.76
CA ILE A 182 1.36 9.32 6.36
C ILE A 182 -0.11 9.13 5.97
N ALA A 183 -0.93 8.59 6.87
CA ALA A 183 -2.37 8.45 6.64
C ALA A 183 -3.07 9.82 6.48
N ILE A 184 -2.60 10.86 7.17
CA ILE A 184 -3.12 12.22 7.02
C ILE A 184 -2.72 12.81 5.66
N ILE A 185 -1.45 12.66 5.27
CA ILE A 185 -0.94 13.14 3.97
C ILE A 185 -1.68 12.46 2.83
N LYS A 186 -1.95 11.16 2.91
CA LYS A 186 -2.77 10.45 1.93
C LYS A 186 -4.08 11.20 1.63
N LEU A 187 -4.73 11.74 2.64
CA LEU A 187 -5.99 12.48 2.47
C LEU A 187 -5.82 13.78 1.69
N MET A 188 -4.63 14.39 1.76
CA MET A 188 -4.28 15.56 0.94
C MET A 188 -3.98 15.12 -0.49
N VAL A 189 -3.09 14.16 -0.67
CA VAL A 189 -2.68 13.63 -1.99
C VAL A 189 -3.87 13.08 -2.77
N ALA A 190 -4.80 12.40 -2.10
CA ALA A 190 -6.02 11.87 -2.73
C ALA A 190 -6.98 12.94 -3.27
N ARG A 191 -6.70 14.21 -3.03
CA ARG A 191 -7.48 15.37 -3.53
C ARG A 191 -6.75 16.19 -4.58
N PHE A 192 -5.50 15.87 -4.88
CA PHE A 192 -4.73 16.60 -5.87
C PHE A 192 -5.35 16.46 -7.27
N SER A 193 -5.33 17.55 -7.98
CA SER A 193 -5.61 17.61 -9.41
C SER A 193 -4.31 17.45 -10.21
N PRO A 194 -4.37 17.20 -11.53
CA PRO A 194 -3.18 17.23 -12.39
C PRO A 194 -2.41 18.55 -12.28
N LYS A 195 -3.10 19.68 -12.16
CA LYS A 195 -2.46 20.99 -12.01
C LYS A 195 -1.68 21.14 -10.71
N ASP A 196 -2.14 20.50 -9.63
CA ASP A 196 -1.42 20.52 -8.36
C ASP A 196 -0.12 19.71 -8.50
N LEU A 197 -0.16 18.57 -9.19
CA LEU A 197 1.04 17.77 -9.45
C LEU A 197 2.02 18.52 -10.36
N ASP A 198 1.55 19.12 -11.46
CA ASP A 198 2.38 19.94 -12.35
C ASP A 198 3.07 21.05 -11.54
N TYR A 199 2.32 21.75 -10.68
CA TYR A 199 2.89 22.78 -9.81
C TYR A 199 4.01 22.23 -8.89
N PHE A 200 3.81 21.05 -8.30
CA PHE A 200 4.82 20.46 -7.41
C PHE A 200 6.10 20.03 -8.16
N PHE A 201 5.96 19.51 -9.38
CA PHE A 201 7.12 19.13 -10.19
C PHE A 201 7.84 20.37 -10.76
N ASP A 202 7.10 21.35 -11.29
CA ASP A 202 7.65 22.57 -11.88
C ASP A 202 8.40 23.44 -10.86
N ASN A 203 7.99 23.38 -9.59
CA ASN A 203 8.63 24.11 -8.51
C ASN A 203 9.61 23.24 -7.68
N GLU A 204 9.95 22.04 -8.16
CA GLU A 204 10.88 21.10 -7.51
C GLU A 204 10.49 20.72 -6.06
N ILE A 205 9.24 20.93 -5.68
CA ILE A 205 8.69 20.49 -4.38
C ILE A 205 8.69 18.95 -4.32
N LEU A 206 8.37 18.31 -5.46
CA LEU A 206 8.50 16.89 -5.73
C LEU A 206 9.52 16.66 -6.84
N ASN A 207 10.46 15.77 -6.62
CA ASN A 207 11.41 15.36 -7.64
C ASN A 207 11.50 13.83 -7.74
N SER A 208 12.18 13.32 -8.76
CA SER A 208 12.32 11.89 -8.99
C SER A 208 12.96 11.12 -7.83
N ASN A 209 13.87 11.77 -7.07
CA ASN A 209 14.49 11.16 -5.91
C ASN A 209 13.48 10.99 -4.76
N ASP A 210 12.60 11.97 -4.54
CA ASP A 210 11.55 11.88 -3.51
C ASP A 210 10.60 10.71 -3.80
N MET A 211 10.30 10.42 -5.08
CA MET A 211 9.49 9.27 -5.48
C MET A 211 10.19 7.92 -5.24
N THR A 212 11.50 7.87 -5.43
CA THR A 212 12.31 6.66 -5.18
C THR A 212 12.47 6.39 -3.68
N ILE A 213 12.57 7.44 -2.89
CA ILE A 213 12.75 7.42 -1.44
C ILE A 213 11.44 7.06 -0.70
N GLY A 214 10.28 7.21 -1.32
CA GLY A 214 8.95 6.95 -0.72
C GLY A 214 8.72 5.51 -0.20
N ALA A 215 9.72 4.63 -0.34
CA ALA A 215 9.72 3.30 0.25
C ALA A 215 10.22 3.27 1.72
N ASP A 216 10.89 4.34 2.20
CA ASP A 216 11.38 4.44 3.58
C ASP A 216 10.59 5.48 4.37
N THR A 217 10.12 5.10 5.56
CA THR A 217 9.33 5.96 6.46
C THR A 217 10.05 7.25 6.86
N ASN A 218 11.38 7.24 6.94
CA ASN A 218 12.16 8.44 7.25
C ASN A 218 12.12 9.46 6.10
N SER A 219 12.06 8.99 4.88
CA SER A 219 12.05 9.81 3.68
C SER A 219 10.68 10.44 3.45
N ILE A 220 9.61 9.76 3.85
CA ILE A 220 8.26 10.35 3.85
C ILE A 220 8.19 11.51 4.85
N MET A 221 8.89 11.42 5.99
CA MET A 221 8.97 12.55 6.93
C MET A 221 9.71 13.76 6.32
N CYS A 222 10.80 13.55 5.57
CA CYS A 222 11.47 14.63 4.84
C CYS A 222 10.57 15.24 3.75
N PHE A 223 9.68 14.47 3.14
CA PHE A 223 8.67 14.98 2.21
C PHE A 223 7.64 15.88 2.91
N ILE A 224 7.21 15.51 4.12
CA ILE A 224 6.29 16.34 4.92
C ILE A 224 6.90 17.69 5.27
N GLU A 225 8.20 17.73 5.55
CA GLU A 225 8.92 18.98 5.89
C GLU A 225 9.05 19.93 4.69
N LYS A 226 8.87 19.44 3.46
CA LYS A 226 8.88 20.25 2.23
C LYS A 226 7.50 20.79 1.83
N LEU A 227 6.40 20.19 2.34
CA LEU A 227 5.02 20.62 2.11
C LEU A 227 4.58 21.67 3.12
#